data_e411b50197dc56f1340065da8d7ac471
#
_entry.id   e411b50197dc56f1340065da8d7ac471
#
_cell.length_a   1.000
_cell.length_b   1.000
_cell.length_c   1.000
_cell.angle_alpha   90.00
_cell.angle_beta   90.00
_cell.angle_gamma   90.00
#
_symmetry.space_group_name_H-M   'P 1'
#
loop_
_entity.id
_entity.type
_entity.pdbx_description
1 polymer ?
#
loop_
_entity_poly.entity_id
_entity_poly.type
_entity_poly.pdbx_seq_one_letter_code
_entity_poly.pdbx_strand_id
1 'polypeptide(L)'
;CLSALGLSTASTDHLDSKRVLIMRYNRLAKYLLLAGLMFFVVNVFLKIGYYFEAKIDRHTPIDEELYKVVSPSTYKYILNQPSACEHNPYLVLMVPVAPGDAASREAVRNTWGQRDLVPNLKIIKLFFVGVLEGEEGEKSETAIAEENLNHGDIVMMDFLDSYRNLTVKTMMMMNWIAINCQSASYAMKIDADIFLNIYYLINFLPFPATNNYITGSVINDGMPRRAENSKWYLSKDIYPDSTFPPYVSGAAYVFSTDLAAKISLVSRFVRPIPLEDVYVGLCLKILGVRPVYGRGMFWLRNLFEVRHLNYSRCTFAKLIIITDFSPTELLKTWPDFQKNHAC
;
A
#
# COMPACT_ATOMS: atom_id res chain seq x y z
N CYS A 1 -12.47 -31.75 89.25
CA CYS A 1 -13.40 -30.64 88.94
C CYS A 1 -13.29 -30.25 87.47
N LEU A 2 -14.39 -30.47 86.74
CA LEU A 2 -15.02 -29.64 85.68
C LEU A 2 -14.18 -29.27 84.43
N SER A 3 -14.44 -29.92 83.27
CA SER A 3 -15.38 -29.47 82.25
C SER A 3 -15.23 -28.03 81.76
N ALA A 4 -14.88 -27.87 80.50
CA ALA A 4 -15.42 -26.85 79.58
C ALA A 4 -14.75 -27.02 78.20
N LEU A 5 -15.51 -27.31 77.29
CA LEU A 5 -16.17 -26.64 76.23
C LEU A 5 -15.50 -26.87 74.86
N GLY A 6 -16.06 -27.84 74.19
CA GLY A 6 -16.00 -27.86 72.73
C GLY A 6 -17.07 -26.88 72.18
N LEU A 7 -16.63 -25.77 71.66
CA LEU A 7 -17.43 -24.86 70.83
C LEU A 7 -16.46 -23.95 70.11
N SER A 8 -16.16 -24.21 68.85
CA SER A 8 -15.70 -23.22 67.90
C SER A 8 -15.02 -23.79 66.61
N THR A 9 -15.48 -24.91 66.04
CA THR A 9 -14.98 -25.32 64.73
C THR A 9 -16.02 -25.26 63.62
N ALA A 10 -17.30 -25.21 63.98
CA ALA A 10 -18.39 -25.22 62.97
C ALA A 10 -18.66 -23.86 62.29
N SER A 11 -18.16 -22.74 62.86
CA SER A 11 -18.43 -21.40 62.33
C SER A 11 -17.42 -20.96 61.25
N THR A 12 -16.19 -21.45 61.31
CA THR A 12 -15.14 -21.10 60.36
C THR A 12 -15.29 -21.85 59.05
N ASP A 13 -15.71 -23.10 59.05
CA ASP A 13 -15.87 -23.93 57.83
C ASP A 13 -17.04 -23.42 57.00
N HIS A 14 -18.11 -22.86 57.61
CA HIS A 14 -19.23 -22.32 56.85
C HIS A 14 -18.93 -20.99 56.18
N LEU A 15 -18.03 -20.16 56.77
CA LEU A 15 -17.56 -18.92 56.19
C LEU A 15 -16.59 -19.16 55.01
N ASP A 16 -15.69 -20.12 55.15
CA ASP A 16 -14.75 -20.48 54.08
C ASP A 16 -15.45 -21.16 52.89
N SER A 17 -16.49 -21.99 53.13
CA SER A 17 -17.34 -22.57 52.08
C SER A 17 -18.05 -21.46 51.30
N LYS A 18 -18.61 -20.45 51.97
CA LYS A 18 -19.27 -19.29 51.28
C LYS A 18 -18.27 -18.46 50.49
N ARG A 19 -17.09 -18.22 51.02
CA ARG A 19 -16.03 -17.49 50.30
C ARG A 19 -15.55 -18.22 49.02
N VAL A 20 -15.38 -19.52 49.10
CA VAL A 20 -15.05 -20.36 47.94
C VAL A 20 -16.16 -20.37 46.88
N LEU A 21 -17.42 -20.40 47.33
CA LEU A 21 -18.59 -20.34 46.42
C LEU A 21 -18.65 -18.99 45.70
N ILE A 22 -18.45 -17.86 46.43
CA ILE A 22 -18.42 -16.50 45.85
C ILE A 22 -17.27 -16.35 44.86
N MET A 23 -16.06 -16.85 45.18
CA MET A 23 -14.93 -16.81 44.26
C MET A 23 -15.18 -17.64 42.99
N ARG A 24 -15.82 -18.80 43.10
CA ARG A 24 -16.21 -19.62 41.94
C ARG A 24 -17.23 -18.92 41.06
N TYR A 25 -18.25 -18.30 41.70
CA TYR A 25 -19.28 -17.53 41.02
C TYR A 25 -18.70 -16.33 40.28
N ASN A 26 -17.79 -15.58 40.91
CA ASN A 26 -17.11 -14.43 40.29
C ASN A 26 -16.19 -14.85 39.14
N ARG A 27 -15.55 -16.01 39.22
CA ARG A 27 -14.79 -16.56 38.09
C ARG A 27 -15.70 -16.95 36.94
N LEU A 28 -16.79 -17.67 37.22
CA LEU A 28 -17.77 -18.07 36.21
C LEU A 28 -18.38 -16.83 35.52
N ALA A 29 -18.77 -15.80 36.30
CA ALA A 29 -19.29 -14.54 35.75
C ALA A 29 -18.27 -13.84 34.83
N LYS A 30 -16.99 -13.84 35.20
CA LYS A 30 -15.92 -13.30 34.33
C LYS A 30 -15.78 -14.08 33.02
N TYR A 31 -15.82 -15.40 33.06
CA TYR A 31 -15.74 -16.24 31.86
C TYR A 31 -16.96 -16.06 30.96
N LEU A 32 -18.16 -15.91 31.51
CA LEU A 32 -19.36 -15.63 30.76
C LEU A 32 -19.34 -14.24 30.11
N LEU A 33 -18.79 -13.24 30.81
CA LEU A 33 -18.59 -11.90 30.29
C LEU A 33 -17.58 -11.89 29.14
N LEU A 34 -16.45 -12.58 29.28
CA LEU A 34 -15.43 -12.72 28.24
C LEU A 34 -15.97 -13.48 27.02
N ALA A 35 -16.71 -14.56 27.23
CA ALA A 35 -17.36 -15.32 26.16
C ALA A 35 -18.40 -14.48 25.42
N GLY A 36 -19.20 -13.70 26.15
CA GLY A 36 -20.18 -12.77 25.57
C GLY A 36 -19.51 -11.66 24.75
N LEU A 37 -18.39 -11.10 25.26
CA LEU A 37 -17.62 -10.09 24.55
C LEU A 37 -16.99 -10.68 23.27
N MET A 38 -16.41 -11.87 23.35
CA MET A 38 -15.84 -12.55 22.19
C MET A 38 -16.90 -12.88 21.14
N PHE A 39 -18.07 -13.37 21.57
CA PHE A 39 -19.21 -13.61 20.68
C PHE A 39 -19.69 -12.30 20.00
N PHE A 40 -19.77 -11.21 20.75
CA PHE A 40 -20.13 -9.89 20.21
C PHE A 40 -19.10 -9.41 19.17
N VAL A 41 -17.82 -9.51 19.48
CA VAL A 41 -16.72 -9.13 18.56
C VAL A 41 -16.78 -9.96 17.27
N VAL A 42 -16.92 -11.28 17.38
CA VAL A 42 -17.04 -12.17 16.20
C VAL A 42 -18.24 -11.79 15.34
N ASN A 43 -19.41 -11.53 15.96
CA ASN A 43 -20.61 -11.12 15.22
C ASN A 43 -20.46 -9.75 14.54
N VAL A 44 -19.73 -8.82 15.16
CA VAL A 44 -19.41 -7.53 14.54
C VAL A 44 -18.51 -7.72 13.33
N PHE A 45 -17.46 -8.55 13.43
CA PHE A 45 -16.59 -8.86 12.30
C PHE A 45 -17.33 -9.58 11.17
N LEU A 46 -18.18 -10.56 11.48
CA LEU A 46 -19.01 -11.24 10.49
C LEU A 46 -19.99 -10.28 9.80
N LYS A 47 -20.62 -9.37 10.53
CA LYS A 47 -21.51 -8.34 9.94
C LYS A 47 -20.75 -7.36 9.07
N ILE A 48 -19.53 -6.95 9.45
CA ILE A 48 -18.69 -6.07 8.64
C ILE A 48 -18.29 -6.78 7.36
N GLY A 49 -17.86 -8.05 7.44
CA GLY A 49 -17.55 -8.87 6.25
C GLY A 49 -18.75 -9.01 5.32
N TYR A 50 -19.90 -9.38 5.85
CA TYR A 50 -21.14 -9.51 5.09
C TYR A 50 -21.59 -8.17 4.46
N TYR A 51 -21.45 -7.05 5.19
CA TYR A 51 -21.78 -5.72 4.67
C TYR A 51 -20.84 -5.31 3.52
N PHE A 52 -19.55 -5.68 3.61
CA PHE A 52 -18.56 -5.42 2.58
C PHE A 52 -18.85 -6.26 1.33
N GLU A 53 -19.08 -7.55 1.47
CA GLU A 53 -19.48 -8.43 0.36
C GLU A 53 -20.80 -7.97 -0.28
N ALA A 54 -21.83 -7.67 0.49
CA ALA A 54 -23.10 -7.16 -0.01
C ALA A 54 -22.99 -5.80 -0.70
N LYS A 55 -21.96 -5.01 -0.44
CA LYS A 55 -21.70 -3.76 -1.16
C LYS A 55 -21.06 -4.02 -2.50
N ILE A 56 -20.14 -5.00 -2.58
CA ILE A 56 -19.50 -5.45 -3.83
C ILE A 56 -20.53 -6.14 -4.73
N ASP A 57 -21.39 -7.00 -4.19
CA ASP A 57 -22.41 -7.74 -4.94
C ASP A 57 -23.44 -6.85 -5.66
N ARG A 58 -23.51 -5.55 -5.34
CA ARG A 58 -24.37 -4.60 -6.08
C ARG A 58 -23.76 -4.15 -7.41
N HIS A 59 -22.48 -4.43 -7.64
CA HIS A 59 -21.80 -4.08 -8.88
C HIS A 59 -21.80 -5.26 -9.83
N THR A 60 -22.16 -5.01 -11.08
CA THR A 60 -22.07 -6.02 -12.13
C THR A 60 -20.62 -6.12 -12.59
N PRO A 61 -20.01 -7.33 -12.61
CA PRO A 61 -18.70 -7.51 -13.22
C PRO A 61 -18.70 -7.02 -14.67
N ILE A 62 -17.58 -6.45 -15.09
CA ILE A 62 -17.39 -6.08 -16.49
C ILE A 62 -17.22 -7.34 -17.35
N ASP A 63 -17.31 -7.17 -18.66
CA ASP A 63 -17.04 -8.23 -19.62
C ASP A 63 -15.68 -8.91 -19.36
N GLU A 64 -15.63 -10.23 -19.44
CA GLU A 64 -14.45 -11.05 -19.14
C GLU A 64 -13.25 -10.67 -20.02
N GLU A 65 -13.48 -10.39 -21.31
CA GLU A 65 -12.41 -10.01 -22.23
C GLU A 65 -11.81 -8.64 -21.85
N LEU A 66 -12.63 -7.71 -21.38
CA LEU A 66 -12.15 -6.44 -20.85
C LEU A 66 -11.38 -6.63 -19.54
N TYR A 67 -11.85 -7.52 -18.67
CA TYR A 67 -11.19 -7.78 -17.39
C TYR A 67 -9.83 -8.47 -17.57
N LYS A 68 -9.68 -9.34 -18.55
CA LYS A 68 -8.40 -10.01 -18.84
C LYS A 68 -7.23 -9.04 -18.95
N VAL A 69 -7.46 -7.83 -19.45
CA VAL A 69 -6.41 -6.80 -19.61
C VAL A 69 -5.72 -6.45 -18.29
N VAL A 70 -6.46 -6.44 -17.19
CA VAL A 70 -5.95 -6.07 -15.86
C VAL A 70 -6.01 -7.22 -14.84
N SER A 71 -6.49 -8.39 -15.27
CA SER A 71 -6.61 -9.55 -14.38
C SER A 71 -5.24 -10.10 -14.02
N PRO A 72 -4.96 -10.28 -12.72
CA PRO A 72 -3.70 -10.88 -12.27
C PRO A 72 -3.46 -12.29 -12.83
N SER A 73 -4.51 -13.03 -13.14
CA SER A 73 -4.41 -14.39 -13.69
C SER A 73 -3.97 -14.46 -15.15
N THR A 74 -4.00 -13.32 -15.86
CA THR A 74 -3.62 -13.25 -17.27
C THR A 74 -2.10 -13.34 -17.46
N TYR A 75 -1.34 -12.82 -16.50
CA TYR A 75 0.09 -12.65 -16.63
C TYR A 75 0.86 -13.55 -15.66
N LYS A 76 2.08 -13.93 -16.05
CA LYS A 76 2.96 -14.80 -15.28
C LYS A 76 4.20 -14.04 -14.81
N TYR A 77 4.73 -14.44 -13.66
CA TYR A 77 6.03 -13.95 -13.20
C TYR A 77 7.14 -14.63 -14.01
N ILE A 78 8.03 -13.82 -14.60
CA ILE A 78 9.30 -14.25 -15.19
C ILE A 78 10.37 -14.25 -14.09
N LEU A 79 10.44 -13.16 -13.31
CA LEU A 79 11.24 -13.05 -12.09
C LEU A 79 10.32 -12.67 -10.92
N ASN A 80 10.54 -13.28 -9.76
CA ASN A 80 9.71 -13.02 -8.59
C ASN A 80 10.54 -13.02 -7.31
N GLN A 81 10.07 -12.27 -6.29
CA GLN A 81 10.71 -12.11 -4.98
C GLN A 81 9.74 -12.45 -3.84
N PRO A 82 9.15 -13.66 -3.78
CA PRO A 82 8.06 -13.96 -2.84
C PRO A 82 8.47 -13.86 -1.37
N SER A 83 9.75 -14.05 -1.04
CA SER A 83 10.29 -13.96 0.31
C SER A 83 10.67 -12.55 0.77
N ALA A 84 10.56 -11.54 -0.10
CA ALA A 84 10.97 -10.18 0.24
C ALA A 84 10.30 -9.60 1.50
N CYS A 85 9.07 -10.04 1.79
CA CYS A 85 8.27 -9.57 2.92
C CYS A 85 8.28 -10.49 4.16
N GLU A 86 9.08 -11.55 4.21
CA GLU A 86 9.08 -12.55 5.30
C GLU A 86 9.29 -11.97 6.71
N HIS A 87 9.91 -10.81 6.85
CA HIS A 87 10.18 -10.21 8.15
C HIS A 87 9.34 -8.95 8.42
N ASN A 88 8.10 -8.93 7.97
CA ASN A 88 7.09 -7.90 8.27
C ASN A 88 7.63 -6.46 8.04
N PRO A 89 7.97 -6.05 6.81
CA PRO A 89 8.46 -4.72 6.58
C PRO A 89 7.40 -3.68 6.98
N TYR A 90 7.87 -2.53 7.47
CA TYR A 90 6.99 -1.40 7.76
C TYR A 90 6.47 -0.76 6.46
N LEU A 91 7.34 -0.65 5.45
CA LEU A 91 7.03 -0.03 4.17
C LEU A 91 7.65 -0.83 3.01
N VAL A 92 6.85 -1.06 1.98
CA VAL A 92 7.27 -1.63 0.70
C VAL A 92 7.24 -0.55 -0.36
N LEU A 93 8.39 -0.16 -0.90
CA LEU A 93 8.52 0.75 -2.02
C LEU A 93 8.36 -0.04 -3.33
N MET A 94 7.28 0.18 -4.03
CA MET A 94 6.98 -0.42 -5.33
C MET A 94 7.38 0.59 -6.42
N VAL A 95 8.45 0.30 -7.15
CA VAL A 95 9.01 1.21 -8.14
C VAL A 95 8.76 0.66 -9.55
N PRO A 96 7.74 1.16 -10.27
CA PRO A 96 7.55 0.82 -11.67
C PRO A 96 8.65 1.48 -12.52
N VAL A 97 9.39 0.68 -13.27
CA VAL A 97 10.49 1.14 -14.13
C VAL A 97 10.40 0.46 -15.49
N ALA A 98 10.77 1.16 -16.55
CA ALA A 98 10.90 0.54 -17.86
C ALA A 98 12.02 -0.53 -17.84
N PRO A 99 11.88 -1.66 -18.56
CA PRO A 99 12.88 -2.73 -18.56
C PRO A 99 14.30 -2.25 -18.89
N GLY A 100 14.45 -1.40 -19.90
CA GLY A 100 15.75 -0.86 -20.32
C GLY A 100 16.35 0.21 -19.40
N ASP A 101 15.63 0.70 -18.38
CA ASP A 101 16.09 1.82 -17.55
C ASP A 101 16.85 1.34 -16.28
N ALA A 102 17.98 0.68 -16.50
CA ALA A 102 18.88 0.25 -15.43
C ALA A 102 19.48 1.44 -14.65
N ALA A 103 19.64 2.60 -15.30
CA ALA A 103 20.21 3.79 -14.66
C ALA A 103 19.32 4.33 -13.54
N SER A 104 18.00 4.37 -13.76
CA SER A 104 17.03 4.75 -12.73
C SER A 104 16.99 3.75 -11.58
N ARG A 105 17.03 2.44 -11.86
CA ARG A 105 17.10 1.41 -10.81
C ARG A 105 18.35 1.56 -9.95
N GLU A 106 19.49 1.78 -10.57
CA GLU A 106 20.75 1.99 -9.85
C GLU A 106 20.73 3.27 -9.02
N ALA A 107 20.21 4.38 -9.57
CA ALA A 107 20.05 5.62 -8.83
C ALA A 107 19.17 5.46 -7.58
N VAL A 108 18.03 4.76 -7.71
CA VAL A 108 17.18 4.45 -6.59
C VAL A 108 17.89 3.60 -5.54
N ARG A 109 18.63 2.56 -5.93
CA ARG A 109 19.40 1.72 -5.00
C ARG A 109 20.44 2.51 -4.21
N ASN A 110 21.04 3.50 -4.82
CA ASN A 110 22.11 4.30 -4.23
C ASN A 110 21.62 5.58 -3.54
N THR A 111 20.31 5.82 -3.53
CA THR A 111 19.68 6.99 -2.90
C THR A 111 18.61 6.57 -1.89
N TRP A 112 17.40 7.00 -2.04
CA TRP A 112 16.30 6.75 -1.12
C TRP A 112 15.85 5.28 -1.03
N GLY A 113 16.28 4.43 -1.96
CA GLY A 113 16.06 2.99 -1.91
C GLY A 113 17.18 2.21 -1.22
N GLN A 114 18.17 2.84 -0.58
CA GLN A 114 19.19 2.16 0.21
C GLN A 114 18.56 1.35 1.34
N ARG A 115 19.23 0.25 1.72
CA ARG A 115 18.83 -0.53 2.89
C ARG A 115 19.17 0.24 4.17
N ASP A 116 18.38 0.02 5.21
CA ASP A 116 18.65 0.50 6.58
C ASP A 116 18.77 2.02 6.73
N LEU A 117 18.17 2.80 5.81
CA LEU A 117 18.16 4.26 5.88
C LEU A 117 17.48 4.80 7.14
N VAL A 118 16.41 4.16 7.59
CA VAL A 118 15.65 4.56 8.78
C VAL A 118 15.91 3.52 9.87
N PRO A 119 16.60 3.90 10.98
CA PRO A 119 16.91 2.98 12.05
C PRO A 119 15.64 2.30 12.62
N ASN A 120 15.75 1.01 12.92
CA ASN A 120 14.69 0.18 13.52
C ASN A 120 13.40 0.02 12.67
N LEU A 121 13.40 0.45 11.42
CA LEU A 121 12.30 0.23 10.50
C LEU A 121 12.78 -0.56 9.27
N LYS A 122 12.16 -1.71 9.02
CA LYS A 122 12.43 -2.47 7.80
C LYS A 122 11.65 -1.85 6.64
N ILE A 123 12.38 -1.26 5.71
CA ILE A 123 11.87 -0.73 4.45
C ILE A 123 12.51 -1.54 3.32
N ILE A 124 11.69 -2.06 2.43
CA ILE A 124 12.15 -2.78 1.26
C ILE A 124 11.75 -2.03 -0.01
N LYS A 125 12.55 -2.17 -1.05
CA LYS A 125 12.21 -1.71 -2.40
C LYS A 125 12.15 -2.87 -3.35
N LEU A 126 11.23 -2.79 -4.32
CA LEU A 126 11.11 -3.74 -5.42
C LEU A 126 10.83 -2.97 -6.70
N PHE A 127 11.56 -3.32 -7.75
CA PHE A 127 11.34 -2.79 -9.09
C PHE A 127 10.38 -3.69 -9.84
N PHE A 128 9.33 -3.09 -10.41
CA PHE A 128 8.34 -3.80 -11.21
C PHE A 128 8.51 -3.46 -12.68
N VAL A 129 8.74 -4.48 -13.48
CA VAL A 129 8.99 -4.37 -14.92
C VAL A 129 8.09 -5.32 -15.70
N GLY A 130 7.74 -4.97 -16.93
CA GLY A 130 7.14 -5.87 -17.90
C GLY A 130 8.18 -6.37 -18.90
N VAL A 131 7.74 -6.85 -20.06
CA VAL A 131 8.58 -7.28 -21.18
C VAL A 131 8.59 -6.24 -22.30
N LEU A 132 9.61 -6.26 -23.15
CA LEU A 132 9.64 -5.58 -24.43
C LEU A 132 9.49 -6.60 -25.55
N GLU A 133 9.06 -6.18 -26.73
CA GLU A 133 8.94 -7.07 -27.90
C GLU A 133 10.23 -7.13 -28.73
N GLY A 134 10.41 -8.22 -29.47
CA GLY A 134 11.48 -8.42 -30.42
C GLY A 134 12.86 -8.63 -29.81
N GLU A 135 13.91 -8.47 -30.60
CA GLU A 135 15.31 -8.71 -30.20
C GLU A 135 15.76 -7.81 -29.02
N GLU A 136 15.22 -6.61 -28.93
CA GLU A 136 15.49 -5.70 -27.81
C GLU A 136 14.89 -6.24 -26.51
N GLY A 137 13.73 -6.91 -26.59
CA GLY A 137 13.11 -7.61 -25.48
C GLY A 137 13.99 -8.72 -24.92
N GLU A 138 14.47 -9.63 -25.76
CA GLU A 138 15.32 -10.75 -25.35
C GLU A 138 16.64 -10.28 -24.69
N LYS A 139 17.27 -9.24 -25.25
CA LYS A 139 18.46 -8.62 -24.67
C LYS A 139 18.17 -7.99 -23.30
N SER A 140 17.05 -7.30 -23.20
CA SER A 140 16.61 -6.67 -21.94
C SER A 140 16.30 -7.69 -20.86
N GLU A 141 15.63 -8.79 -21.19
CA GLU A 141 15.31 -9.88 -20.26
C GLU A 141 16.61 -10.52 -19.70
N THR A 142 17.57 -10.80 -20.57
CA THR A 142 18.88 -11.34 -20.16
C THR A 142 19.59 -10.38 -19.20
N ALA A 143 19.68 -9.09 -19.54
CA ALA A 143 20.32 -8.09 -18.70
C ALA A 143 19.63 -7.92 -17.34
N ILE A 144 18.29 -7.93 -17.32
CA ILE A 144 17.50 -7.86 -16.08
C ILE A 144 17.68 -9.12 -15.22
N ALA A 145 17.77 -10.30 -15.83
CA ALA A 145 18.03 -11.53 -15.10
C ALA A 145 19.40 -11.51 -14.42
N GLU A 146 20.45 -11.04 -15.11
CA GLU A 146 21.78 -10.85 -14.55
C GLU A 146 21.79 -9.79 -13.42
N GLU A 147 21.12 -8.67 -13.63
CA GLU A 147 20.96 -7.63 -12.61
C GLU A 147 20.25 -8.18 -11.35
N ASN A 148 19.21 -8.98 -11.54
CA ASN A 148 18.47 -9.58 -10.44
C ASN A 148 19.25 -10.63 -9.66
N LEU A 149 20.20 -11.36 -10.28
CA LEU A 149 21.11 -12.25 -9.56
C LEU A 149 21.96 -11.51 -8.54
N ASN A 150 22.33 -10.26 -8.84
CA ASN A 150 23.18 -9.45 -7.97
C ASN A 150 22.39 -8.73 -6.87
N HIS A 151 21.14 -8.33 -7.14
CA HIS A 151 20.39 -7.44 -6.27
C HIS A 151 19.18 -8.09 -5.59
N GLY A 152 18.51 -9.07 -6.25
CA GLY A 152 17.34 -9.78 -5.72
C GLY A 152 16.16 -8.85 -5.42
N ASP A 153 15.95 -7.82 -6.26
CA ASP A 153 14.95 -6.78 -6.00
C ASP A 153 14.07 -6.45 -7.22
N ILE A 154 14.04 -7.34 -8.23
CA ILE A 154 13.24 -7.15 -9.45
C ILE A 154 12.10 -8.18 -9.50
N VAL A 155 10.89 -7.69 -9.75
CA VAL A 155 9.71 -8.49 -10.09
C VAL A 155 9.37 -8.20 -11.55
N MET A 156 9.51 -9.22 -12.42
CA MET A 156 9.26 -9.13 -13.85
C MET A 156 8.07 -10.02 -14.24
N MET A 157 7.19 -9.47 -15.06
CA MET A 157 5.98 -10.14 -15.52
C MET A 157 5.81 -10.04 -17.04
N ASP A 158 5.12 -10.99 -17.65
CA ASP A 158 5.01 -11.18 -19.09
C ASP A 158 3.98 -10.25 -19.80
N PHE A 159 3.65 -9.09 -19.22
CA PHE A 159 2.88 -8.06 -19.92
C PHE A 159 3.80 -7.12 -20.70
N LEU A 160 3.33 -6.62 -21.86
CA LEU A 160 4.07 -5.62 -22.64
C LEU A 160 4.20 -4.30 -21.88
N ASP A 161 5.42 -3.91 -21.57
CA ASP A 161 5.73 -2.69 -20.82
C ASP A 161 5.61 -1.45 -21.72
N SER A 162 4.62 -0.64 -21.45
CA SER A 162 4.39 0.62 -22.15
C SER A 162 3.65 1.62 -21.26
N TYR A 163 3.69 2.90 -21.64
CA TYR A 163 2.94 3.93 -20.92
C TYR A 163 1.42 3.64 -20.86
N ARG A 164 0.86 3.03 -21.91
CA ARG A 164 -0.57 2.68 -21.96
C ARG A 164 -0.93 1.48 -21.06
N ASN A 165 0.06 0.67 -20.70
CA ASN A 165 -0.10 -0.50 -19.84
C ASN A 165 0.29 -0.24 -18.38
N LEU A 166 0.44 1.02 -17.95
CA LEU A 166 0.70 1.37 -16.56
C LEU A 166 -0.40 0.88 -15.61
N THR A 167 -1.66 0.86 -16.07
CA THR A 167 -2.76 0.28 -15.30
C THR A 167 -2.58 -1.22 -15.09
N VAL A 168 -2.15 -1.95 -16.12
CA VAL A 168 -1.78 -3.38 -16.01
C VAL A 168 -0.66 -3.54 -14.99
N LYS A 169 0.44 -2.79 -15.16
CA LYS A 169 1.59 -2.82 -14.23
C LYS A 169 1.16 -2.56 -12.78
N THR A 170 0.35 -1.53 -12.55
CA THR A 170 -0.14 -1.19 -11.20
C THR A 170 -1.02 -2.29 -10.62
N MET A 171 -1.91 -2.90 -11.41
CA MET A 171 -2.73 -4.01 -10.93
C MET A 171 -1.88 -5.24 -10.59
N MET A 172 -0.82 -5.52 -11.36
CA MET A 172 0.13 -6.58 -11.03
C MET A 172 0.89 -6.27 -9.73
N MET A 173 1.29 -5.02 -9.52
CA MET A 173 1.92 -4.56 -8.26
C MET A 173 0.96 -4.75 -7.07
N MET A 174 -0.31 -4.33 -7.20
CA MET A 174 -1.32 -4.51 -6.15
C MET A 174 -1.53 -5.99 -5.82
N ASN A 175 -1.65 -6.84 -6.84
CA ASN A 175 -1.80 -8.27 -6.65
C ASN A 175 -0.56 -8.89 -5.98
N TRP A 176 0.64 -8.46 -6.36
CA TRP A 176 1.87 -8.95 -5.76
C TRP A 176 1.93 -8.64 -4.25
N ILE A 177 1.59 -7.40 -3.84
CA ILE A 177 1.48 -7.00 -2.43
C ILE A 177 0.42 -7.83 -1.71
N ALA A 178 -0.75 -8.02 -2.32
CA ALA A 178 -1.85 -8.79 -1.74
C ALA A 178 -1.47 -10.25 -1.43
N ILE A 179 -0.59 -10.85 -2.24
CA ILE A 179 -0.17 -12.25 -2.07
C ILE A 179 1.04 -12.36 -1.13
N ASN A 180 2.05 -11.52 -1.32
CA ASN A 180 3.38 -11.73 -0.72
C ASN A 180 3.67 -10.82 0.48
N CYS A 181 2.92 -9.71 0.67
CA CYS A 181 3.23 -8.69 1.67
C CYS A 181 2.07 -8.31 2.60
N GLN A 182 1.20 -9.24 2.93
CA GLN A 182 0.02 -9.00 3.80
C GLN A 182 0.41 -8.50 5.20
N SER A 183 1.60 -8.85 5.67
CA SER A 183 2.12 -8.46 6.98
C SER A 183 2.81 -7.09 7.01
N ALA A 184 3.06 -6.47 5.87
CA ALA A 184 3.61 -5.13 5.81
C ALA A 184 2.55 -4.10 6.26
N SER A 185 2.99 -3.01 6.91
CA SER A 185 2.07 -1.95 7.34
C SER A 185 1.59 -1.10 6.17
N TYR A 186 2.51 -0.72 5.31
CA TYR A 186 2.26 0.15 4.17
C TYR A 186 2.95 -0.35 2.90
N ALA A 187 2.37 0.00 1.76
CA ALA A 187 3.03 -0.04 0.47
C ALA A 187 2.97 1.35 -0.18
N MET A 188 3.97 1.70 -0.96
CA MET A 188 4.06 2.96 -1.68
C MET A 188 4.39 2.67 -3.14
N LYS A 189 3.51 3.08 -4.05
CA LYS A 189 3.88 3.23 -5.46
C LYS A 189 4.64 4.54 -5.60
N ILE A 190 5.81 4.49 -6.24
CA ILE A 190 6.66 5.67 -6.45
C ILE A 190 7.46 5.52 -7.74
N ASP A 191 7.43 6.53 -8.61
CA ASP A 191 8.19 6.55 -9.84
C ASP A 191 9.69 6.74 -9.56
N ALA A 192 10.54 6.26 -10.46
CA ALA A 192 11.99 6.24 -10.26
C ALA A 192 12.64 7.63 -10.46
N ASP A 193 11.95 8.55 -11.14
CA ASP A 193 12.38 9.93 -11.37
C ASP A 193 11.99 10.91 -10.25
N ILE A 194 11.88 10.38 -9.03
CA ILE A 194 11.44 11.12 -7.84
C ILE A 194 12.56 11.22 -6.81
N PHE A 195 12.70 12.39 -6.21
CA PHE A 195 13.42 12.56 -4.97
C PHE A 195 12.47 12.28 -3.80
N LEU A 196 12.72 11.22 -3.02
CA LEU A 196 11.93 10.86 -1.85
C LEU A 196 12.64 11.24 -0.55
N ASN A 197 12.01 12.06 0.28
CA ASN A 197 12.41 12.25 1.67
C ASN A 197 11.75 11.17 2.53
N ILE A 198 12.40 10.01 2.60
CA ILE A 198 11.90 8.85 3.35
C ILE A 198 11.74 9.15 4.85
N TYR A 199 12.60 9.99 5.43
CA TYR A 199 12.57 10.34 6.84
C TYR A 199 11.31 11.15 7.19
N TYR A 200 10.96 12.12 6.33
CA TYR A 200 9.76 12.92 6.51
C TYR A 200 8.49 12.10 6.24
N LEU A 201 8.52 11.22 5.24
CA LEU A 201 7.43 10.29 4.96
C LEU A 201 7.08 9.42 6.17
N ILE A 202 8.07 8.78 6.80
CA ILE A 202 7.83 7.91 7.96
C ILE A 202 7.18 8.66 9.12
N ASN A 203 7.63 9.89 9.40
CA ASN A 203 7.03 10.73 10.44
C ASN A 203 5.62 11.22 10.09
N PHE A 204 5.27 11.22 8.81
CA PHE A 204 3.99 11.65 8.29
C PHE A 204 2.92 10.55 8.37
N LEU A 205 3.30 9.29 8.23
CA LEU A 205 2.38 8.16 8.23
C LEU A 205 1.79 7.91 9.62
N PRO A 206 0.51 7.51 9.73
CA PRO A 206 -0.09 7.08 10.98
C PRO A 206 0.64 5.88 11.61
N PHE A 207 0.81 5.90 12.93
CA PHE A 207 1.30 4.75 13.66
C PHE A 207 0.42 4.52 14.92
N PRO A 208 -0.15 3.31 15.11
CA PRO A 208 -0.10 2.16 14.20
C PRO A 208 -0.81 2.42 12.87
N ALA A 209 -0.52 1.59 11.86
CA ALA A 209 -1.17 1.66 10.55
C ALA A 209 -2.69 1.42 10.67
N THR A 210 -3.46 2.19 9.91
CA THR A 210 -4.93 2.08 9.86
C THR A 210 -5.36 1.43 8.55
N ASN A 211 -6.34 0.53 8.61
CA ASN A 211 -6.90 -0.10 7.43
C ASN A 211 -7.65 0.90 6.52
N ASN A 212 -7.76 0.56 5.24
CA ASN A 212 -8.39 1.41 4.22
C ASN A 212 -7.76 2.81 4.10
N TYR A 213 -6.48 2.90 4.41
CA TYR A 213 -5.73 4.15 4.33
C TYR A 213 -5.04 4.30 2.98
N ILE A 214 -5.24 5.43 2.33
CA ILE A 214 -4.47 5.84 1.15
C ILE A 214 -4.26 7.35 1.18
N THR A 215 -3.03 7.78 0.91
CA THR A 215 -2.61 9.18 0.89
C THR A 215 -1.60 9.44 -0.23
N GLY A 216 -1.52 10.69 -0.63
CA GLY A 216 -0.67 11.18 -1.71
C GLY A 216 -1.02 12.61 -2.04
N SER A 217 -0.68 13.05 -3.24
CA SER A 217 -1.22 14.29 -3.82
C SER A 217 -2.67 14.04 -4.25
N VAL A 218 -3.63 14.38 -3.37
CA VAL A 218 -5.06 14.09 -3.59
C VAL A 218 -5.67 15.06 -4.59
N ILE A 219 -6.33 14.52 -5.62
CA ILE A 219 -7.03 15.25 -6.68
C ILE A 219 -8.53 14.96 -6.55
N ASN A 220 -9.33 15.99 -6.26
CA ASN A 220 -10.78 15.86 -6.04
C ASN A 220 -11.62 16.27 -7.26
N ASP A 221 -11.08 17.09 -8.14
CA ASP A 221 -11.77 17.75 -9.25
C ASP A 221 -11.13 17.41 -10.61
N GLY A 222 -10.49 16.25 -10.69
CA GLY A 222 -9.88 15.77 -11.93
C GLY A 222 -10.91 15.62 -13.06
N MET A 223 -10.54 16.06 -14.25
CA MET A 223 -11.38 15.95 -15.46
C MET A 223 -10.66 15.19 -16.56
N PRO A 224 -11.40 14.33 -17.32
CA PRO A 224 -10.83 13.64 -18.47
C PRO A 224 -10.32 14.61 -19.54
N ARG A 225 -9.09 14.41 -20.00
CA ARG A 225 -8.54 15.15 -21.13
C ARG A 225 -9.15 14.62 -22.42
N ARG A 226 -9.86 15.49 -23.16
CA ARG A 226 -10.58 15.13 -24.39
C ARG A 226 -9.85 15.55 -25.67
N ALA A 227 -8.71 16.20 -25.57
CA ALA A 227 -7.86 16.53 -26.70
C ALA A 227 -6.99 15.31 -27.06
N GLU A 228 -7.10 14.84 -28.31
CA GLU A 228 -6.45 13.59 -28.78
C GLU A 228 -4.91 13.64 -28.72
N ASN A 229 -4.33 14.83 -28.81
CA ASN A 229 -2.89 15.05 -28.68
C ASN A 229 -2.38 15.02 -27.24
N SER A 230 -3.26 14.89 -26.24
CA SER A 230 -2.86 14.76 -24.85
C SER A 230 -2.35 13.36 -24.55
N LYS A 231 -1.24 13.21 -23.84
CA LYS A 231 -0.77 11.92 -23.34
C LYS A 231 -1.76 11.26 -22.36
N TRP A 232 -2.67 12.05 -21.79
CA TRP A 232 -3.76 11.62 -20.91
C TRP A 232 -5.12 11.61 -21.60
N TYR A 233 -5.14 11.53 -22.93
CA TYR A 233 -6.40 11.47 -23.67
C TYR A 233 -7.25 10.28 -23.24
N LEU A 234 -8.54 10.53 -23.02
CA LEU A 234 -9.53 9.52 -22.71
C LEU A 234 -10.84 9.86 -23.45
N SER A 235 -11.29 8.97 -24.35
CA SER A 235 -12.52 9.19 -25.13
C SER A 235 -13.77 9.12 -24.24
N LYS A 236 -14.86 9.72 -24.71
CA LYS A 236 -16.17 9.62 -24.02
C LYS A 236 -16.74 8.19 -24.06
N ASP A 237 -16.38 7.38 -25.04
CA ASP A 237 -16.83 5.99 -25.16
C ASP A 237 -16.20 5.09 -24.08
N ILE A 238 -14.97 5.42 -23.68
CA ILE A 238 -14.27 4.70 -22.61
C ILE A 238 -14.73 5.21 -21.23
N TYR A 239 -14.83 6.54 -21.08
CA TYR A 239 -15.23 7.18 -19.82
C TYR A 239 -16.18 8.35 -20.11
N PRO A 240 -17.52 8.14 -19.98
CA PRO A 240 -18.53 9.14 -20.35
C PRO A 240 -18.63 10.32 -19.38
N ASP A 241 -18.29 10.12 -18.09
CA ASP A 241 -18.45 11.15 -17.08
C ASP A 241 -17.54 12.36 -17.32
N SER A 242 -17.96 13.51 -16.86
CA SER A 242 -17.21 14.79 -16.99
C SER A 242 -16.11 14.96 -15.93
N THR A 243 -16.18 14.23 -14.82
CA THR A 243 -15.24 14.31 -13.71
C THR A 243 -14.83 12.94 -13.23
N PHE A 244 -13.63 12.82 -12.69
CA PHE A 244 -13.17 11.62 -12.02
C PHE A 244 -13.60 11.62 -10.54
N PRO A 245 -13.75 10.43 -9.89
CA PRO A 245 -13.81 10.37 -8.44
C PRO A 245 -12.50 10.88 -7.84
N PRO A 246 -12.46 11.20 -6.53
CA PRO A 246 -11.20 11.52 -5.87
C PRO A 246 -10.16 10.42 -6.04
N TYR A 247 -8.94 10.79 -6.41
CA TYR A 247 -7.81 9.89 -6.59
C TYR A 247 -6.51 10.55 -6.11
N VAL A 248 -5.42 9.82 -6.08
CA VAL A 248 -4.07 10.31 -5.76
C VAL A 248 -3.22 10.37 -7.02
N SER A 249 -2.34 11.37 -7.13
CA SER A 249 -1.42 11.51 -8.28
C SER A 249 -0.57 10.26 -8.47
N GLY A 250 -0.42 9.84 -9.72
CA GLY A 250 0.33 8.66 -10.10
C GLY A 250 1.84 8.75 -9.84
N ALA A 251 2.40 9.94 -9.61
CA ALA A 251 3.82 10.10 -9.31
C ALA A 251 4.24 9.29 -8.07
N ALA A 252 3.48 9.43 -6.97
CA ALA A 252 3.66 8.59 -5.79
C ALA A 252 2.43 8.63 -4.88
N TYR A 253 2.10 7.48 -4.28
CA TYR A 253 1.08 7.38 -3.24
C TYR A 253 1.35 6.21 -2.29
N VAL A 254 0.92 6.36 -1.04
CA VAL A 254 1.07 5.36 0.03
C VAL A 254 -0.29 4.84 0.43
N PHE A 255 -0.37 3.54 0.68
CA PHE A 255 -1.59 2.90 1.14
C PHE A 255 -1.30 1.78 2.15
N SER A 256 -2.27 1.49 3.01
CA SER A 256 -2.21 0.31 3.88
C SER A 256 -2.37 -0.97 3.06
N THR A 257 -1.58 -1.99 3.35
CA THR A 257 -1.48 -3.19 2.51
C THR A 257 -2.78 -3.96 2.33
N ASP A 258 -3.74 -3.83 3.25
CA ASP A 258 -5.08 -4.39 3.10
C ASP A 258 -5.85 -3.86 1.89
N LEU A 259 -5.54 -2.62 1.44
CA LEU A 259 -6.15 -2.06 0.24
C LEU A 259 -5.68 -2.75 -1.05
N ALA A 260 -4.48 -3.30 -1.09
CA ALA A 260 -3.98 -3.99 -2.28
C ALA A 260 -4.90 -5.14 -2.70
N ALA A 261 -5.26 -6.02 -1.76
CA ALA A 261 -6.19 -7.12 -2.01
C ALA A 261 -7.60 -6.63 -2.40
N LYS A 262 -8.08 -5.59 -1.73
CA LYS A 262 -9.40 -5.00 -2.00
C LYS A 262 -9.47 -4.36 -3.38
N ILE A 263 -8.44 -3.61 -3.79
CA ILE A 263 -8.34 -3.00 -5.12
C ILE A 263 -8.26 -4.09 -6.19
N SER A 264 -7.41 -5.11 -5.99
CA SER A 264 -7.31 -6.25 -6.90
C SER A 264 -8.66 -6.97 -7.06
N LEU A 265 -9.42 -7.18 -5.97
CA LEU A 265 -10.74 -7.82 -6.02
C LEU A 265 -11.76 -6.99 -6.79
N VAL A 266 -11.85 -5.67 -6.54
CA VAL A 266 -12.87 -4.82 -7.15
C VAL A 266 -12.53 -4.37 -8.56
N SER A 267 -11.31 -4.58 -9.04
CA SER A 267 -10.90 -4.27 -10.41
C SER A 267 -11.76 -4.96 -11.46
N ARG A 268 -12.35 -6.13 -11.15
CA ARG A 268 -13.30 -6.84 -12.02
C ARG A 268 -14.61 -6.11 -12.29
N PHE A 269 -14.91 -5.06 -11.55
CA PHE A 269 -16.11 -4.24 -11.70
C PHE A 269 -15.81 -2.88 -12.33
N VAL A 270 -14.54 -2.62 -12.69
CA VAL A 270 -14.09 -1.34 -13.24
C VAL A 270 -13.53 -1.55 -14.63
N ARG A 271 -14.12 -0.87 -15.62
CA ARG A 271 -13.57 -0.88 -16.99
C ARG A 271 -12.15 -0.35 -16.99
N PRO A 272 -11.17 -1.10 -17.54
CA PRO A 272 -9.79 -0.64 -17.63
C PRO A 272 -9.66 0.65 -18.44
N ILE A 273 -8.86 1.57 -17.93
CA ILE A 273 -8.49 2.83 -18.58
C ILE A 273 -6.97 3.01 -18.49
N PRO A 274 -6.32 3.68 -19.43
CA PRO A 274 -4.85 3.80 -19.47
C PRO A 274 -4.30 4.85 -18.48
N LEU A 275 -5.08 5.27 -17.50
CA LEU A 275 -4.71 6.23 -16.43
C LEU A 275 -4.75 5.48 -15.11
N GLU A 276 -3.59 4.99 -14.65
CA GLU A 276 -3.48 4.05 -13.54
C GLU A 276 -3.98 4.63 -12.21
N ASP A 277 -3.66 5.89 -11.95
CA ASP A 277 -4.02 6.63 -10.76
C ASP A 277 -5.54 6.89 -10.68
N VAL A 278 -6.14 7.27 -11.79
CA VAL A 278 -7.60 7.39 -11.92
C VAL A 278 -8.26 6.02 -11.78
N TYR A 279 -7.67 4.96 -12.36
CA TYR A 279 -8.20 3.60 -12.25
C TYR A 279 -8.24 3.12 -10.79
N VAL A 280 -7.18 3.38 -10.04
CA VAL A 280 -7.15 3.14 -8.58
C VAL A 280 -8.26 3.94 -7.89
N GLY A 281 -8.45 5.22 -8.26
CA GLY A 281 -9.54 6.06 -7.75
C GLY A 281 -10.93 5.49 -8.03
N LEU A 282 -11.15 4.90 -9.21
CA LEU A 282 -12.40 4.21 -9.56
C LEU A 282 -12.62 2.96 -8.68
N CYS A 283 -11.57 2.18 -8.43
CA CYS A 283 -11.63 1.06 -7.49
C CYS A 283 -11.97 1.52 -6.07
N LEU A 284 -11.34 2.61 -5.61
CA LEU A 284 -11.62 3.20 -4.29
C LEU A 284 -13.07 3.68 -4.16
N LYS A 285 -13.66 4.22 -5.24
CA LYS A 285 -15.08 4.61 -5.28
C LYS A 285 -16.00 3.42 -4.99
N ILE A 286 -15.76 2.26 -5.61
CA ILE A 286 -16.52 1.03 -5.34
C ILE A 286 -16.35 0.59 -3.89
N LEU A 287 -15.13 0.61 -3.37
CA LEU A 287 -14.82 0.27 -1.99
C LEU A 287 -15.42 1.25 -0.98
N GLY A 288 -15.82 2.46 -1.41
CA GLY A 288 -16.25 3.54 -0.54
C GLY A 288 -15.12 4.11 0.30
N VAL A 289 -13.87 3.95 -0.17
CA VAL A 289 -12.67 4.52 0.44
C VAL A 289 -12.36 5.84 -0.24
N ARG A 290 -12.02 6.85 0.56
CA ARG A 290 -11.56 8.14 0.04
C ARG A 290 -10.11 8.35 0.39
N PRO A 291 -9.29 8.86 -0.57
CA PRO A 291 -7.96 9.33 -0.23
C PRO A 291 -7.99 10.37 0.86
N VAL A 292 -7.04 10.31 1.79
CA VAL A 292 -6.97 11.23 2.92
C VAL A 292 -5.77 12.17 2.77
N TYR A 293 -5.95 13.41 3.18
CA TYR A 293 -4.84 14.31 3.36
C TYR A 293 -4.08 13.92 4.63
N GLY A 294 -2.78 13.78 4.54
CA GLY A 294 -1.98 13.48 5.71
C GLY A 294 -1.90 14.64 6.71
N ARG A 295 -1.30 14.40 7.87
CA ARG A 295 -1.15 15.40 8.93
C ARG A 295 -0.48 16.68 8.41
N GLY A 296 -1.11 17.85 8.65
CA GLY A 296 -0.58 19.16 8.23
C GLY A 296 -0.78 19.49 6.76
N MET A 297 -1.41 18.61 5.97
CA MET A 297 -1.81 18.92 4.60
C MET A 297 -3.23 19.44 4.57
N PHE A 298 -3.38 20.59 3.94
CA PHE A 298 -4.67 21.17 3.58
C PHE A 298 -4.75 21.26 2.06
N TRP A 299 -5.97 21.30 1.52
CA TRP A 299 -6.23 21.43 0.08
C TRP A 299 -5.49 22.61 -0.60
N LEU A 300 -5.09 23.61 0.17
CA LEU A 300 -4.34 24.80 -0.29
C LEU A 300 -2.81 24.58 -0.34
N ARG A 301 -2.26 23.50 0.27
CA ARG A 301 -0.83 23.29 0.36
C ARG A 301 -0.49 21.81 0.21
N ASN A 302 -0.19 21.42 -1.02
CA ASN A 302 0.31 20.08 -1.32
C ASN A 302 1.79 19.99 -0.94
N LEU A 303 2.07 19.48 0.25
CA LEU A 303 3.43 19.19 0.72
C LEU A 303 3.87 17.77 0.36
N PHE A 304 2.95 16.95 -0.15
CA PHE A 304 3.26 15.60 -0.55
C PHE A 304 4.07 15.59 -1.86
N GLU A 305 3.65 16.34 -2.87
CA GLU A 305 4.24 16.37 -4.21
C GLU A 305 4.52 17.80 -4.64
N VAL A 306 5.77 18.10 -4.96
CA VAL A 306 6.19 19.36 -5.58
C VAL A 306 6.92 19.04 -6.89
N ARG A 307 6.61 19.80 -7.95
CA ARG A 307 7.16 19.59 -9.29
C ARG A 307 8.23 20.63 -9.61
N HIS A 308 9.24 20.21 -10.37
CA HIS A 308 10.27 21.11 -10.94
C HIS A 308 10.92 22.04 -9.90
N LEU A 309 11.28 21.53 -8.74
CA LEU A 309 11.91 22.31 -7.70
C LEU A 309 13.42 22.10 -7.70
N ASN A 310 14.20 23.18 -7.82
CA ASN A 310 15.64 23.11 -7.66
C ASN A 310 16.04 22.67 -6.25
N TYR A 311 17.08 21.84 -6.17
CA TYR A 311 17.53 21.29 -4.91
C TYR A 311 17.94 22.40 -3.92
N SER A 312 17.35 22.31 -2.73
CA SER A 312 17.72 23.05 -1.53
C SER A 312 17.45 22.16 -0.34
N ARG A 313 18.48 21.79 0.39
CA ARG A 313 18.40 20.82 1.50
C ARG A 313 17.29 21.15 2.49
N CYS A 314 17.25 22.41 2.96
CA CYS A 314 16.25 22.83 3.96
C CYS A 314 14.82 22.89 3.41
N THR A 315 14.65 23.10 2.11
CA THR A 315 13.33 23.02 1.47
C THR A 315 12.91 21.57 1.33
N PHE A 316 13.79 20.69 0.87
CA PHE A 316 13.54 19.26 0.68
C PHE A 316 13.31 18.53 2.00
N ALA A 317 13.92 18.99 3.09
CA ALA A 317 13.66 18.45 4.43
C ALA A 317 12.18 18.59 4.89
N LYS A 318 11.39 19.45 4.26
CA LYS A 318 10.00 19.75 4.60
C LYS A 318 8.99 19.23 3.58
N LEU A 319 9.45 18.48 2.58
CA LEU A 319 8.64 17.91 1.49
C LEU A 319 8.76 16.38 1.52
N ILE A 320 7.76 15.67 0.99
CA ILE A 320 7.80 14.20 0.91
C ILE A 320 8.42 13.78 -0.41
N ILE A 321 7.88 14.23 -1.55
CA ILE A 321 8.43 13.95 -2.86
C ILE A 321 8.61 15.21 -3.71
N ILE A 322 9.65 15.18 -4.54
CA ILE A 322 9.88 16.15 -5.60
C ILE A 322 10.06 15.38 -6.91
N THR A 323 9.32 15.75 -7.96
CA THR A 323 9.33 15.06 -9.25
C THR A 323 10.39 15.61 -10.20
N ASP A 324 10.57 14.88 -11.31
CA ASP A 324 11.40 15.30 -12.46
C ASP A 324 12.90 15.28 -12.18
N PHE A 325 13.36 14.30 -11.38
CA PHE A 325 14.78 14.05 -11.14
C PHE A 325 15.32 13.02 -12.11
N SER A 326 16.39 13.39 -12.83
CA SER A 326 17.19 12.41 -13.55
C SER A 326 18.00 11.52 -12.57
N PRO A 327 18.41 10.31 -12.99
CA PRO A 327 19.30 9.46 -12.18
C PRO A 327 20.56 10.19 -11.71
N THR A 328 21.17 11.01 -12.59
CA THR A 328 22.37 11.79 -12.29
C THR A 328 22.12 12.84 -11.20
N GLU A 329 20.98 13.54 -11.27
CA GLU A 329 20.61 14.54 -10.26
C GLU A 329 20.33 13.91 -8.91
N LEU A 330 19.64 12.76 -8.87
CA LEU A 330 19.43 11.99 -7.63
C LEU A 330 20.76 11.62 -6.97
N LEU A 331 21.67 11.02 -7.74
CA LEU A 331 23.00 10.62 -7.24
C LEU A 331 23.84 11.81 -6.78
N LYS A 332 23.73 12.96 -7.43
CA LYS A 332 24.45 14.18 -7.07
C LYS A 332 23.92 14.83 -5.80
N THR A 333 22.59 14.87 -5.63
CA THR A 333 21.96 15.62 -4.53
C THR A 333 21.82 14.81 -3.24
N TRP A 334 21.64 13.49 -3.36
CA TRP A 334 21.40 12.61 -2.22
C TRP A 334 22.46 12.63 -1.13
N PRO A 335 23.77 12.61 -1.43
CA PRO A 335 24.80 12.62 -0.38
C PRO A 335 24.80 13.87 0.50
N ASP A 336 24.45 15.06 -0.05
CA ASP A 336 24.30 16.27 0.74
C ASP A 336 23.05 16.22 1.62
N PHE A 337 21.94 15.73 1.07
CA PHE A 337 20.70 15.57 1.82
C PHE A 337 20.84 14.56 2.97
N GLN A 338 21.49 13.41 2.72
CA GLN A 338 21.68 12.33 3.69
C GLN A 338 22.50 12.77 4.90
N LYS A 339 23.49 13.65 4.72
CA LYS A 339 24.33 14.17 5.82
C LYS A 339 23.51 14.92 6.87
N ASN A 340 22.49 15.65 6.45
CA ASN A 340 21.61 16.38 7.37
C ASN A 340 20.23 16.59 6.70
N HIS A 341 19.34 15.63 6.90
CA HIS A 341 17.97 15.66 6.39
C HIS A 341 16.99 16.43 7.29
N ALA A 342 17.49 16.97 8.41
CA ALA A 342 16.73 17.85 9.31
C ALA A 342 17.33 19.27 9.24
N CYS A 343 16.54 20.20 8.84
CA CYS A 343 16.83 21.62 8.90
C CYS A 343 16.05 22.24 10.07
#